data_6c87a2e8b8d0f4bae7b479abe858838d
#
_entry.id   6c87a2e8b8d0f4bae7b479abe858838d
#
_cell.length_a   1.000
_cell.length_b   1.000
_cell.length_c   1.000
_cell.angle_alpha   90.00
_cell.angle_beta   90.00
_cell.angle_gamma   90.00
#
_symmetry.space_group_name_H-M   'P 1'
#
loop_
_entity.id
_entity.type
_entity.pdbx_description
1 polymer ?
#
loop_
_entity_poly.entity_id
_entity_poly.type
_entity_poly.pdbx_seq_one_letter_code
_entity_poly.pdbx_strand_id
1 'polypeptide(L)'
;DKNIEQYTVPESKMISYAILEPKMLADSVPIDNGILQNIYEEKKSEYNKPEERTIDRLSFLSADEASSAISKIKNNDTDFDELSLERGLTEDDVAYGTFSKEKLADASEEIFSAKIGEVVGPIETDLGPVIFRVREIVAAESTSFDDAKSSLAKEYALSEAKKLVDEKIDESQNLLAAGGTLEDL
;
A
#
# COMPACT_ATOMS: atom_id res chain seq x y z
N ASP A 1 60.72 -5.93 38.33
CA ASP A 1 59.28 -5.82 37.95
C ASP A 1 59.03 -5.88 36.43
N LYS A 2 59.78 -6.69 35.67
CA LYS A 2 59.62 -6.76 34.21
C LYS A 2 58.80 -7.97 33.71
N ASN A 3 58.15 -8.74 34.59
CA ASN A 3 57.48 -10.00 34.20
C ASN A 3 56.02 -10.11 34.68
N ILE A 4 55.38 -9.02 35.09
CA ILE A 4 53.98 -9.07 35.56
C ILE A 4 53.03 -9.42 34.41
N GLU A 5 53.31 -9.00 33.17
CA GLU A 5 52.50 -9.29 31.99
C GLU A 5 52.47 -10.77 31.58
N GLN A 6 53.50 -11.56 31.98
CA GLN A 6 53.58 -13.01 31.68
C GLN A 6 52.73 -13.88 32.61
N TYR A 7 52.21 -13.31 33.71
CA TYR A 7 51.43 -14.03 34.74
C TYR A 7 50.01 -13.52 34.92
N THR A 8 49.56 -12.57 34.07
CA THR A 8 48.16 -12.11 34.06
C THR A 8 47.35 -12.99 33.12
N VAL A 9 46.50 -13.84 33.68
CA VAL A 9 45.45 -14.52 32.93
C VAL A 9 44.36 -13.49 32.65
N PRO A 10 44.00 -13.22 31.39
CA PRO A 10 42.95 -12.30 31.10
C PRO A 10 41.63 -12.76 31.77
N GLU A 11 40.94 -11.86 32.39
CA GLU A 11 39.62 -12.12 32.98
C GLU A 11 38.67 -12.59 31.86
N SER A 12 38.18 -13.81 31.97
CA SER A 12 37.16 -14.33 31.06
C SER A 12 35.82 -14.43 31.80
N LYS A 13 34.74 -13.94 31.15
CA LYS A 13 33.37 -14.08 31.67
C LYS A 13 32.66 -15.07 30.77
N MET A 14 31.99 -16.04 31.38
CA MET A 14 31.07 -16.92 30.70
C MET A 14 29.69 -16.29 30.80
N ILE A 15 29.02 -16.11 29.67
CA ILE A 15 27.67 -15.53 29.59
C ILE A 15 26.76 -16.64 29.05
N SER A 16 25.70 -16.91 29.80
CA SER A 16 24.58 -17.74 29.33
C SER A 16 23.44 -16.81 28.90
N TYR A 17 22.79 -17.12 27.81
CA TYR A 17 21.64 -16.38 27.34
C TYR A 17 20.60 -17.34 26.75
N ALA A 18 19.32 -16.94 26.82
CA ALA A 18 18.22 -17.59 26.17
C ALA A 18 17.65 -16.63 25.10
N ILE A 19 17.23 -17.18 23.96
CA ILE A 19 16.59 -16.43 22.89
C ILE A 19 15.17 -16.95 22.76
N LEU A 20 14.20 -16.04 22.80
CA LEU A 20 12.81 -16.33 22.54
C LEU A 20 12.33 -15.43 21.40
N GLU A 21 12.00 -16.04 20.27
CA GLU A 21 11.50 -15.32 19.09
C GLU A 21 10.00 -15.62 18.89
N PRO A 22 9.20 -14.65 18.41
CA PRO A 22 7.78 -14.87 18.12
C PRO A 22 7.50 -16.06 17.21
N LYS A 23 8.39 -16.34 16.27
CA LYS A 23 8.27 -17.49 15.37
C LYS A 23 8.24 -18.85 16.09
N MET A 24 8.90 -18.94 17.25
CA MET A 24 8.93 -20.16 18.04
C MET A 24 7.59 -20.47 18.69
N LEU A 25 6.78 -19.45 18.94
CA LEU A 25 5.47 -19.56 19.57
C LEU A 25 4.30 -19.49 18.58
N ALA A 26 4.55 -19.05 17.34
CA ALA A 26 3.49 -18.82 16.35
C ALA A 26 2.66 -20.08 16.07
N ASP A 27 3.30 -21.25 16.01
CA ASP A 27 2.60 -22.52 15.75
C ASP A 27 1.73 -22.98 16.93
N SER A 28 1.95 -22.44 18.13
CA SER A 28 1.14 -22.75 19.33
C SER A 28 -0.09 -21.85 19.46
N VAL A 29 -0.20 -20.80 18.66
CA VAL A 29 -1.33 -19.86 18.70
C VAL A 29 -2.57 -20.53 18.11
N PRO A 30 -3.68 -20.62 18.87
CA PRO A 30 -4.92 -21.14 18.33
C PRO A 30 -5.51 -20.18 17.29
N ILE A 31 -5.85 -20.71 16.12
CA ILE A 31 -6.41 -19.94 15.03
C ILE A 31 -7.89 -20.25 14.89
N ASP A 32 -8.73 -19.26 15.10
CA ASP A 32 -10.17 -19.34 14.89
C ASP A 32 -10.56 -18.70 13.56
N ASN A 33 -11.38 -19.39 12.75
CA ASN A 33 -11.84 -18.89 11.47
C ASN A 33 -12.70 -17.62 11.59
N GLY A 34 -13.45 -17.46 12.68
CA GLY A 34 -14.24 -16.27 12.93
C GLY A 34 -13.36 -15.04 13.15
N ILE A 35 -12.24 -15.19 13.83
CA ILE A 35 -11.26 -14.12 14.01
C ILE A 35 -10.66 -13.72 12.65
N LEU A 36 -10.26 -14.70 11.84
CA LEU A 36 -9.71 -14.42 10.51
C LEU A 36 -10.73 -13.76 9.60
N GLN A 37 -12.00 -14.14 9.67
CA GLN A 37 -13.07 -13.52 8.91
C GLN A 37 -13.25 -12.05 9.30
N ASN A 38 -13.23 -11.75 10.60
CA ASN A 38 -13.33 -10.36 11.08
C ASN A 38 -12.14 -9.52 10.60
N ILE A 39 -10.91 -10.03 10.70
CA ILE A 39 -9.72 -9.35 10.20
C ILE A 39 -9.82 -9.09 8.69
N TYR A 40 -10.32 -10.08 7.93
CA TYR A 40 -10.53 -9.93 6.49
C TYR A 40 -11.54 -8.81 6.18
N GLU A 41 -12.67 -8.77 6.89
CA GLU A 41 -13.69 -7.73 6.69
C GLU A 41 -13.16 -6.33 7.09
N GLU A 42 -12.37 -6.23 8.16
CA GLU A 42 -11.71 -4.98 8.55
C GLU A 42 -10.72 -4.47 7.50
N LYS A 43 -9.99 -5.40 6.86
CA LYS A 43 -9.00 -5.13 5.81
C LYS A 43 -9.58 -5.25 4.38
N LYS A 44 -10.89 -5.26 4.23
CA LYS A 44 -11.57 -5.54 2.95
C LYS A 44 -11.13 -4.61 1.81
N SER A 45 -10.83 -3.36 2.11
CA SER A 45 -10.32 -2.39 1.12
C SER A 45 -8.90 -2.72 0.63
N GLU A 46 -8.10 -3.43 1.42
CA GLU A 46 -6.76 -3.89 1.01
C GLU A 46 -6.85 -5.10 0.05
N TYR A 47 -7.88 -5.94 0.26
CA TYR A 47 -8.14 -7.15 -0.54
C TYR A 47 -9.01 -6.90 -1.77
N ASN A 48 -9.74 -5.79 -1.81
CA ASN A 48 -10.64 -5.44 -2.90
C ASN A 48 -10.34 -4.02 -3.38
N LYS A 49 -9.42 -3.91 -4.32
CA LYS A 49 -9.10 -2.66 -4.99
C LYS A 49 -10.00 -2.49 -6.20
N PRO A 50 -10.77 -1.42 -6.30
CA PRO A 50 -11.58 -1.15 -7.47
C PRO A 50 -10.71 -0.90 -8.69
N GLU A 51 -11.29 -0.99 -9.90
CA GLU A 51 -10.64 -0.48 -11.10
C GLU A 51 -10.36 1.01 -10.95
N GLU A 52 -9.17 1.43 -11.37
CA GLU A 52 -8.75 2.83 -11.36
C GLU A 52 -8.28 3.26 -12.76
N ARG A 53 -8.39 4.55 -13.03
CA ARG A 53 -7.90 5.19 -14.25
C ARG A 53 -6.85 6.20 -13.91
N THR A 54 -5.67 6.07 -14.53
CA THR A 54 -4.68 7.16 -14.55
C THR A 54 -5.02 8.06 -15.71
N ILE A 55 -5.26 9.34 -15.42
CA ILE A 55 -5.76 10.30 -16.38
C ILE A 55 -4.93 11.58 -16.41
N ASP A 56 -4.86 12.17 -17.60
CA ASP A 56 -4.36 13.52 -17.82
C ASP A 56 -5.54 14.47 -18.05
N ARG A 57 -5.35 15.76 -17.79
CA ARG A 57 -6.37 16.79 -17.87
C ARG A 57 -5.86 18.03 -18.60
N LEU A 58 -6.66 18.56 -19.51
CA LEU A 58 -6.49 19.89 -20.09
C LEU A 58 -7.73 20.74 -19.82
N SER A 59 -7.51 21.91 -19.21
CA SER A 59 -8.56 22.88 -18.93
C SER A 59 -8.62 23.93 -20.04
N PHE A 60 -9.83 24.45 -20.33
CA PHE A 60 -10.08 25.45 -21.36
C PHE A 60 -10.86 26.62 -20.77
N LEU A 61 -10.77 27.77 -21.46
CA LEU A 61 -11.47 28.98 -21.06
C LEU A 61 -12.96 28.94 -21.45
N SER A 62 -13.32 28.14 -22.46
CA SER A 62 -14.70 27.99 -22.92
C SER A 62 -14.98 26.59 -23.43
N ALA A 63 -16.25 26.20 -23.39
CA ALA A 63 -16.74 24.93 -23.93
C ALA A 63 -16.50 24.81 -25.44
N ASP A 64 -16.55 25.93 -26.17
CA ASP A 64 -16.30 25.96 -27.61
C ASP A 64 -14.84 25.63 -27.95
N GLU A 65 -13.88 26.16 -27.16
CA GLU A 65 -12.46 25.82 -27.31
C GLU A 65 -12.21 24.34 -27.02
N ALA A 66 -12.77 23.82 -25.92
CA ALA A 66 -12.64 22.41 -25.55
C ALA A 66 -13.24 21.49 -26.61
N SER A 67 -14.42 21.83 -27.13
CA SER A 67 -15.09 21.07 -28.20
C SER A 67 -14.32 21.10 -29.51
N SER A 68 -13.71 22.23 -29.84
CA SER A 68 -12.83 22.37 -31.00
C SER A 68 -11.59 21.49 -30.87
N ALA A 69 -10.98 21.49 -29.68
CA ALA A 69 -9.82 20.64 -29.38
C ALA A 69 -10.13 19.15 -29.55
N ILE A 70 -11.23 18.66 -28.97
CA ILE A 70 -11.68 17.28 -29.15
C ILE A 70 -11.94 16.96 -30.64
N SER A 71 -12.57 17.89 -31.36
CA SER A 71 -12.86 17.67 -32.78
C SER A 71 -11.57 17.51 -33.60
N LYS A 72 -10.55 18.31 -33.33
CA LYS A 72 -9.23 18.19 -33.98
C LYS A 72 -8.57 16.84 -33.66
N ILE A 73 -8.62 16.42 -32.39
CA ILE A 73 -8.07 15.12 -31.98
C ILE A 73 -8.80 13.97 -32.67
N LYS A 74 -10.13 14.01 -32.71
CA LYS A 74 -10.95 12.98 -33.39
C LYS A 74 -10.70 12.90 -34.90
N ASN A 75 -10.36 14.00 -35.53
CA ASN A 75 -10.03 14.08 -36.95
C ASN A 75 -8.57 13.72 -37.23
N ASN A 76 -7.75 13.45 -36.23
CA ASN A 76 -6.29 13.28 -36.30
C ASN A 76 -5.55 14.51 -36.86
N ASP A 77 -6.08 15.70 -36.66
CA ASP A 77 -5.42 16.96 -36.99
C ASP A 77 -4.36 17.37 -35.95
N THR A 78 -4.49 16.83 -34.73
CA THR A 78 -3.56 16.94 -33.60
C THR A 78 -3.81 15.79 -32.63
N ASP A 79 -2.93 15.65 -31.64
CA ASP A 79 -3.15 14.75 -30.51
C ASP A 79 -3.12 15.51 -29.17
N PHE A 80 -3.31 14.80 -28.08
CA PHE A 80 -3.34 15.40 -26.74
C PHE A 80 -1.98 15.98 -26.34
N ASP A 81 -0.88 15.34 -26.72
CA ASP A 81 0.47 15.78 -26.36
C ASP A 81 0.88 16.98 -27.17
N GLU A 82 0.61 16.99 -28.48
CA GLU A 82 0.83 18.18 -29.34
C GLU A 82 0.04 19.37 -28.82
N LEU A 83 -1.23 19.19 -28.48
CA LEU A 83 -2.09 20.24 -27.94
C LEU A 83 -1.57 20.78 -26.61
N SER A 84 -1.01 19.91 -25.76
CA SER A 84 -0.39 20.31 -24.49
C SER A 84 0.86 21.14 -24.72
N LEU A 85 1.73 20.70 -25.63
CA LEU A 85 2.95 21.40 -26.01
C LEU A 85 2.68 22.77 -26.64
N GLU A 86 1.69 22.88 -27.54
CA GLU A 86 1.27 24.18 -28.14
C GLU A 86 0.86 25.18 -27.07
N ARG A 87 0.34 24.70 -25.93
CA ARG A 87 -0.06 25.53 -24.78
C ARG A 87 1.08 25.75 -23.78
N GLY A 88 2.27 25.21 -24.06
CA GLY A 88 3.45 25.32 -23.21
C GLY A 88 3.39 24.47 -21.94
N LEU A 89 2.56 23.41 -21.94
CA LEU A 89 2.40 22.49 -20.82
C LEU A 89 3.31 21.26 -21.00
N THR A 90 3.84 20.78 -19.88
CA THR A 90 4.62 19.54 -19.79
C THR A 90 3.72 18.36 -19.42
N GLU A 91 4.25 17.13 -19.48
CA GLU A 91 3.53 15.95 -19.00
C GLU A 91 3.11 16.07 -17.53
N ASP A 92 3.97 16.66 -16.68
CA ASP A 92 3.67 16.86 -15.27
C ASP A 92 2.55 17.90 -15.05
N ASP A 93 2.45 18.90 -15.93
CA ASP A 93 1.39 19.93 -15.84
C ASP A 93 0.01 19.37 -16.18
N VAL A 94 -0.07 18.36 -17.02
CA VAL A 94 -1.33 17.73 -17.44
C VAL A 94 -1.68 16.50 -16.62
N ALA A 95 -0.72 15.89 -15.93
CA ALA A 95 -0.95 14.71 -15.09
C ALA A 95 -1.96 15.03 -13.98
N TYR A 96 -3.14 14.41 -14.03
CA TYR A 96 -4.18 14.67 -13.03
C TYR A 96 -4.15 13.66 -11.88
N GLY A 97 -3.84 12.38 -12.18
CA GLY A 97 -3.67 11.34 -11.19
C GLY A 97 -4.43 10.05 -11.50
N THR A 98 -4.47 9.16 -10.50
CA THR A 98 -5.14 7.86 -10.58
C THR A 98 -6.37 7.86 -9.67
N PHE A 99 -7.52 7.49 -10.22
CA PHE A 99 -8.80 7.61 -9.54
C PHE A 99 -9.67 6.38 -9.78
N SER A 100 -10.38 5.94 -8.74
CA SER A 100 -11.51 5.03 -8.87
C SER A 100 -12.74 5.77 -9.43
N LYS A 101 -13.69 5.01 -9.96
CA LYS A 101 -14.94 5.56 -10.55
C LYS A 101 -15.67 6.50 -9.58
N GLU A 102 -15.71 6.15 -8.31
CA GLU A 102 -16.40 6.91 -7.27
C GLU A 102 -15.80 8.30 -7.01
N LYS A 103 -14.50 8.46 -7.29
CA LYS A 103 -13.77 9.72 -7.05
C LYS A 103 -13.88 10.73 -8.20
N LEU A 104 -14.36 10.32 -9.36
CA LEU A 104 -14.42 11.16 -10.57
C LEU A 104 -15.75 11.86 -10.78
N ALA A 105 -16.69 11.71 -9.87
CA ALA A 105 -18.01 12.36 -9.93
C ALA A 105 -18.65 12.28 -11.34
N ASP A 106 -19.04 13.42 -11.90
CA ASP A 106 -19.76 13.51 -13.19
C ASP A 106 -18.94 13.02 -14.40
N ALA A 107 -17.59 13.06 -14.31
CA ALA A 107 -16.69 12.58 -15.36
C ALA A 107 -16.55 11.06 -15.40
N SER A 108 -17.01 10.36 -14.37
CA SER A 108 -16.72 8.93 -14.13
C SER A 108 -17.19 8.02 -15.26
N GLU A 109 -18.42 8.20 -15.76
CA GLU A 109 -18.99 7.32 -16.80
C GLU A 109 -18.20 7.41 -18.11
N GLU A 110 -17.87 8.64 -18.55
CA GLU A 110 -17.15 8.85 -19.80
C GLU A 110 -15.72 8.31 -19.70
N ILE A 111 -15.01 8.62 -18.61
CA ILE A 111 -13.62 8.20 -18.38
C ILE A 111 -13.52 6.67 -18.28
N PHE A 112 -14.45 6.03 -17.55
CA PHE A 112 -14.42 4.57 -17.38
C PHE A 112 -14.91 3.78 -18.60
N SER A 113 -15.61 4.43 -19.54
CA SER A 113 -15.97 3.84 -20.83
C SER A 113 -14.87 3.95 -21.88
N ALA A 114 -13.92 4.87 -21.68
CA ALA A 114 -12.86 5.16 -22.62
C ALA A 114 -11.72 4.13 -22.57
N LYS A 115 -11.03 3.98 -23.71
CA LYS A 115 -9.84 3.16 -23.85
C LYS A 115 -8.57 3.96 -23.52
N ILE A 116 -7.47 3.24 -23.32
CA ILE A 116 -6.15 3.88 -23.16
C ILE A 116 -5.85 4.72 -24.41
N GLY A 117 -5.42 5.96 -24.19
CA GLY A 117 -5.14 6.97 -25.21
C GLY A 117 -6.36 7.76 -25.68
N GLU A 118 -7.57 7.34 -25.32
CA GLU A 118 -8.81 8.01 -25.73
C GLU A 118 -9.01 9.31 -24.92
N VAL A 119 -9.48 10.35 -25.63
CA VAL A 119 -9.79 11.65 -25.04
C VAL A 119 -11.31 11.81 -24.94
N VAL A 120 -11.78 12.16 -23.74
CA VAL A 120 -13.18 12.35 -23.40
C VAL A 120 -13.49 13.77 -22.95
N GLY A 121 -14.76 14.15 -23.05
CA GLY A 121 -15.26 15.48 -22.71
C GLY A 121 -15.80 16.21 -23.94
N PRO A 122 -15.95 17.57 -23.90
CA PRO A 122 -15.64 18.43 -22.76
C PRO A 122 -16.58 18.18 -21.59
N ILE A 123 -16.02 18.17 -20.38
CA ILE A 123 -16.76 18.01 -19.14
C ILE A 123 -16.70 19.33 -18.38
N GLU A 124 -17.86 19.85 -17.98
CA GLU A 124 -17.91 21.06 -17.18
C GLU A 124 -17.50 20.77 -15.74
N THR A 125 -16.63 21.60 -15.21
CA THR A 125 -16.18 21.54 -13.81
C THR A 125 -16.29 22.94 -13.18
N ASP A 126 -16.15 23.01 -11.86
CA ASP A 126 -16.12 24.30 -11.14
C ASP A 126 -14.98 25.25 -11.63
N LEU A 127 -13.96 24.69 -12.26
CA LEU A 127 -12.82 25.42 -12.82
C LEU A 127 -12.94 25.69 -14.34
N GLY A 128 -14.10 25.38 -14.92
CA GLY A 128 -14.38 25.49 -16.35
C GLY A 128 -14.33 24.15 -17.08
N PRO A 129 -14.50 24.17 -18.42
CA PRO A 129 -14.53 22.96 -19.23
C PRO A 129 -13.16 22.31 -19.32
N VAL A 130 -13.14 20.99 -19.23
CA VAL A 130 -11.92 20.18 -19.28
C VAL A 130 -12.10 19.02 -20.26
N ILE A 131 -11.00 18.55 -20.81
CA ILE A 131 -10.91 17.26 -21.50
C ILE A 131 -9.97 16.37 -20.71
N PHE A 132 -10.25 15.07 -20.71
CA PHE A 132 -9.40 14.06 -20.07
C PHE A 132 -8.89 13.07 -21.10
N ARG A 133 -7.65 12.62 -20.92
CA ARG A 133 -7.09 11.47 -21.63
C ARG A 133 -6.88 10.32 -20.64
N VAL A 134 -7.33 9.12 -21.01
CA VAL A 134 -7.03 7.90 -20.23
C VAL A 134 -5.61 7.45 -20.57
N ARG A 135 -4.72 7.52 -19.58
CA ARG A 135 -3.31 7.12 -19.72
C ARG A 135 -3.11 5.64 -19.43
N GLU A 136 -3.78 5.14 -18.40
CA GLU A 136 -3.66 3.76 -17.95
C GLU A 136 -4.97 3.27 -17.33
N ILE A 137 -5.19 1.99 -17.45
CA ILE A 137 -6.29 1.26 -16.80
C ILE A 137 -5.66 0.31 -15.79
N VAL A 138 -5.84 0.60 -14.51
CA VAL A 138 -5.45 -0.28 -13.42
C VAL A 138 -6.63 -1.20 -13.13
N ALA A 139 -6.49 -2.47 -13.46
CA ALA A 139 -7.58 -3.43 -13.29
C ALA A 139 -7.95 -3.61 -11.80
N ALA A 140 -9.23 -3.87 -11.55
CA ALA A 140 -9.68 -4.23 -10.22
C ALA A 140 -8.98 -5.51 -9.75
N GLU A 141 -8.53 -5.51 -8.50
CA GLU A 141 -7.98 -6.68 -7.83
C GLU A 141 -8.93 -7.11 -6.71
N SER A 142 -9.25 -8.39 -6.67
CA SER A 142 -10.04 -8.96 -5.58
C SER A 142 -9.42 -10.26 -5.11
N THR A 143 -9.09 -10.33 -3.82
CA THR A 143 -8.61 -11.54 -3.17
C THR A 143 -9.71 -12.05 -2.26
N SER A 144 -10.19 -13.27 -2.50
CA SER A 144 -11.23 -13.86 -1.66
C SER A 144 -10.71 -14.17 -0.24
N PHE A 145 -11.62 -14.33 0.72
CA PHE A 145 -11.25 -14.78 2.06
C PHE A 145 -10.49 -16.13 2.04
N ASP A 146 -10.92 -17.06 1.21
CA ASP A 146 -10.28 -18.37 1.12
C ASP A 146 -8.83 -18.26 0.61
N ASP A 147 -8.57 -17.38 -0.35
CA ASP A 147 -7.22 -17.12 -0.87
C ASP A 147 -6.36 -16.38 0.17
N ALA A 148 -6.93 -15.41 0.88
CA ALA A 148 -6.24 -14.62 1.90
C ALA A 148 -6.01 -15.38 3.22
N LYS A 149 -6.83 -16.40 3.50
CA LYS A 149 -6.89 -17.10 4.80
C LYS A 149 -5.54 -17.58 5.30
N SER A 150 -4.72 -18.17 4.43
CA SER A 150 -3.41 -18.71 4.82
C SER A 150 -2.43 -17.60 5.25
N SER A 151 -2.44 -16.47 4.57
CA SER A 151 -1.60 -15.32 4.92
C SER A 151 -2.09 -14.62 6.18
N LEU A 152 -3.41 -14.45 6.31
CA LEU A 152 -4.04 -13.91 7.52
C LEU A 152 -3.74 -14.74 8.75
N ALA A 153 -3.82 -16.08 8.63
CA ALA A 153 -3.53 -16.97 9.73
C ALA A 153 -2.08 -16.83 10.22
N LYS A 154 -1.12 -16.73 9.30
CA LYS A 154 0.30 -16.51 9.64
C LYS A 154 0.54 -15.15 10.28
N GLU A 155 -0.06 -14.10 9.73
CA GLU A 155 0.05 -12.73 10.26
C GLU A 155 -0.54 -12.66 11.68
N TYR A 156 -1.74 -13.21 11.86
CA TYR A 156 -2.40 -13.28 13.15
C TYR A 156 -1.58 -14.07 14.17
N ALA A 157 -1.13 -15.30 13.81
CA ALA A 157 -0.32 -16.13 14.69
C ALA A 157 0.97 -15.42 15.12
N LEU A 158 1.64 -14.74 14.20
CA LEU A 158 2.87 -13.99 14.50
C LEU A 158 2.59 -12.78 15.41
N SER A 159 1.46 -12.10 15.20
CA SER A 159 1.04 -10.98 16.03
C SER A 159 0.73 -11.41 17.46
N GLU A 160 -0.02 -12.49 17.65
CA GLU A 160 -0.32 -13.04 18.96
C GLU A 160 0.94 -13.62 19.64
N ALA A 161 1.79 -14.29 18.86
CA ALA A 161 3.05 -14.81 19.38
C ALA A 161 3.98 -13.69 19.90
N LYS A 162 3.96 -12.49 19.32
CA LYS A 162 4.68 -11.34 19.86
C LYS A 162 4.20 -10.97 21.26
N LYS A 163 2.87 -10.94 21.48
CA LYS A 163 2.29 -10.66 22.80
C LYS A 163 2.72 -11.74 23.82
N LEU A 164 2.69 -13.01 23.40
CA LEU A 164 3.14 -14.12 24.26
C LEU A 164 4.63 -14.01 24.60
N VAL A 165 5.48 -13.56 23.67
CA VAL A 165 6.90 -13.30 23.95
C VAL A 165 7.05 -12.18 24.98
N ASP A 166 6.33 -11.07 24.84
CA ASP A 166 6.37 -9.96 25.77
C ASP A 166 5.94 -10.42 27.18
N GLU A 167 4.86 -11.19 27.29
CA GLU A 167 4.42 -11.80 28.57
C GLU A 167 5.50 -12.73 29.17
N LYS A 168 6.14 -13.56 28.34
CA LYS A 168 7.21 -14.45 28.79
C LYS A 168 8.46 -13.72 29.22
N ILE A 169 8.79 -12.61 28.56
CA ILE A 169 9.91 -11.73 28.97
C ILE A 169 9.61 -11.16 30.36
N ASP A 170 8.40 -10.65 30.59
CA ASP A 170 8.01 -10.09 31.89
C ASP A 170 8.03 -11.13 33.00
N GLU A 171 7.51 -12.34 32.73
CA GLU A 171 7.60 -13.48 33.65
C GLU A 171 9.05 -13.82 33.99
N SER A 172 9.91 -13.88 32.96
CA SER A 172 11.33 -14.20 33.10
C SER A 172 12.07 -13.15 33.92
N GLN A 173 11.80 -11.86 33.68
CA GLN A 173 12.40 -10.75 34.45
C GLN A 173 12.00 -10.81 35.92
N ASN A 174 10.73 -11.12 36.20
CA ASN A 174 10.22 -11.26 37.57
C ASN A 174 10.89 -12.46 38.29
N LEU A 175 11.05 -13.58 37.60
CA LEU A 175 11.72 -14.77 38.13
C LEU A 175 13.18 -14.48 38.49
N LEU A 176 13.92 -13.87 37.55
CA LEU A 176 15.33 -13.49 37.76
C LEU A 176 15.49 -12.46 38.89
N ALA A 177 14.58 -11.49 39.00
CA ALA A 177 14.56 -10.50 40.08
C ALA A 177 14.29 -11.15 41.45
N ALA A 178 13.56 -12.26 41.48
CA ALA A 178 13.31 -13.06 42.70
C ALA A 178 14.46 -14.01 43.05
N GLY A 179 15.55 -14.03 42.25
CA GLY A 179 16.73 -14.85 42.49
C GLY A 179 16.72 -16.21 41.75
N GLY A 180 15.78 -16.39 40.82
CA GLY A 180 15.77 -17.55 39.92
C GLY A 180 16.94 -17.50 38.91
N THR A 181 17.18 -18.63 38.24
CA THR A 181 18.23 -18.81 37.23
C THR A 181 17.64 -18.93 35.83
N LEU A 182 18.50 -18.91 34.80
CA LEU A 182 18.07 -19.19 33.42
C LEU A 182 17.58 -20.61 33.21
N GLU A 183 18.05 -21.54 34.01
CA GLU A 183 17.63 -22.94 33.99
C GLU A 183 16.21 -23.14 34.55
N ASP A 184 15.69 -22.15 35.29
CA ASP A 184 14.33 -22.17 35.84
C ASP A 184 13.28 -21.60 34.86
N LEU A 185 13.69 -21.04 33.73
CA LEU A 185 12.85 -20.51 32.65
C LEU A 185 12.41 -21.60 31.68
#